data_9943e1d33155f32533134af1e6bdf1ba
#
_entry.id   9943e1d33155f32533134af1e6bdf1ba
#
_cell.length_a   1.000
_cell.length_b   1.000
_cell.length_c   1.000
_cell.angle_alpha   90.00
_cell.angle_beta   90.00
_cell.angle_gamma   90.00
#
_symmetry.space_group_name_H-M   'P 1'
#
loop_
_entity.id
_entity.type
_entity.pdbx_description
1 polymer ?
#
loop_
_entity_poly.entity_id
_entity_poly.type
_entity_poly.pdbx_seq_one_letter_code
_entity_poly.pdbx_strand_id
1 'polypeptide(L)'
;MRSFDYIKTPEQLLKPEIVQMVGSIHEHKGKQELFLEANIDELKTLLEVALIQSTGASNRIEGIYTTDKRLEELVRQKAEPRNRSEQEISGYREELSTIHESYEYINPGPNIILQLHRDLYSYSGGNAGGNYKNSDNVIAETDAEGHQKARFIPVPAFQTPEAMNELCTNFLEAWEADRIDKLLLISMFILDFLCIHPFNDGNGRMSRLLTLLLFYKAGYIVGKYVSIEMLIEKPKETYYEALQESSNGWHENENRYESFVKYYLGIILKAYSEFEGRVEHLKNRSLSKPDRIKAVIDNKVGKITKKEIMELCPDISKVTVERTLTELVKSGYIAKVGAGPATGYVRI
;
A
#
# COMPACT_ATOMS: atom_id res chain seq x y z
N MET A 1 -18.86 23.49 -9.02
CA MET A 1 -18.01 22.30 -9.25
C MET A 1 -16.85 22.36 -8.28
N ARG A 2 -16.38 21.24 -7.77
CA ARG A 2 -15.19 21.15 -6.90
C ARG A 2 -14.00 21.82 -7.60
N SER A 3 -13.24 22.64 -6.89
CA SER A 3 -12.00 23.20 -7.41
C SER A 3 -10.80 22.48 -6.76
N PHE A 4 -9.80 22.11 -7.56
CA PHE A 4 -8.59 21.42 -7.07
C PHE A 4 -7.47 22.46 -6.93
N ASP A 5 -7.39 23.11 -5.77
CA ASP A 5 -6.33 24.09 -5.48
C ASP A 5 -5.16 23.43 -4.76
N TYR A 6 -4.11 23.13 -5.50
CA TYR A 6 -2.85 22.58 -4.97
C TYR A 6 -1.70 23.60 -5.02
N ILE A 7 -1.99 24.91 -5.21
CA ILE A 7 -0.96 25.94 -5.34
C ILE A 7 -0.21 26.17 -4.03
N LYS A 8 -0.88 25.98 -2.91
CA LYS A 8 -0.30 26.15 -1.56
C LYS A 8 -0.75 25.05 -0.62
N THR A 9 0.11 24.74 0.34
CA THR A 9 -0.22 23.79 1.41
C THR A 9 -1.40 24.33 2.24
N PRO A 10 -2.52 23.57 2.37
CA PRO A 10 -3.63 23.95 3.23
C PRO A 10 -3.16 24.13 4.69
N GLU A 11 -3.64 25.17 5.38
CA GLU A 11 -3.26 25.46 6.78
C GLU A 11 -3.47 24.28 7.72
N GLN A 12 -4.52 23.50 7.49
CA GLN A 12 -4.82 22.28 8.25
C GLN A 12 -3.71 21.22 8.21
N LEU A 13 -2.82 21.27 7.22
CA LEU A 13 -1.66 20.36 7.06
C LEU A 13 -0.36 20.93 7.62
N LEU A 14 -0.36 22.17 8.13
CA LEU A 14 0.81 22.82 8.74
C LEU A 14 0.90 22.55 10.25
N LYS A 15 0.27 21.48 10.74
CA LYS A 15 0.32 21.10 12.15
C LYS A 15 1.68 20.48 12.52
N PRO A 16 2.20 20.73 13.73
CA PRO A 16 3.49 20.20 14.19
C PRO A 16 3.64 18.69 13.99
N GLU A 17 2.60 17.91 14.23
CA GLU A 17 2.58 16.47 14.07
C GLU A 17 2.81 16.04 12.60
N ILE A 18 2.12 16.67 11.65
CA ILE A 18 2.29 16.39 10.21
C ILE A 18 3.69 16.79 9.75
N VAL A 19 4.17 17.96 10.16
CA VAL A 19 5.52 18.44 9.85
C VAL A 19 6.58 17.48 10.38
N GLN A 20 6.41 16.96 11.60
CA GLN A 20 7.30 15.97 12.18
C GLN A 20 7.27 14.66 11.40
N MET A 21 6.09 14.15 11.02
CA MET A 21 5.96 12.93 10.21
C MET A 21 6.65 13.08 8.85
N VAL A 22 6.43 14.19 8.16
CA VAL A 22 7.10 14.51 6.88
C VAL A 22 8.61 14.54 7.05
N GLY A 23 9.12 15.25 8.06
CA GLY A 23 10.55 15.32 8.37
C GLY A 23 11.17 13.93 8.62
N SER A 24 10.48 13.08 9.39
CA SER A 24 10.94 11.71 9.66
C SER A 24 10.97 10.85 8.40
N ILE A 25 9.97 10.98 7.50
CA ILE A 25 9.96 10.24 6.23
C ILE A 25 11.11 10.71 5.31
N HIS A 26 11.41 12.01 5.26
CA HIS A 26 12.55 12.53 4.52
C HIS A 26 13.89 11.98 5.06
N GLU A 27 14.03 11.86 6.38
CA GLU A 27 15.21 11.24 6.99
C GLU A 27 15.36 9.77 6.56
N HIS A 28 14.28 8.99 6.62
CA HIS A 28 14.28 7.61 6.16
C HIS A 28 14.58 7.48 4.65
N LYS A 29 14.05 8.39 3.82
CA LYS A 29 14.35 8.44 2.39
C LYS A 29 15.86 8.65 2.16
N GLY A 30 16.50 9.55 2.90
CA GLY A 30 17.95 9.75 2.81
C GLY A 30 18.76 8.50 3.19
N LYS A 31 18.32 7.74 4.20
CA LYS A 31 18.94 6.46 4.60
C LYS A 31 18.69 5.33 3.59
N GLN A 32 17.56 5.36 2.88
CA GLN A 32 17.17 4.34 1.90
C GLN A 32 18.27 4.12 0.85
N GLU A 33 18.87 5.17 0.31
CA GLU A 33 19.91 5.08 -0.72
C GLU A 33 21.12 4.26 -0.25
N LEU A 34 21.56 4.46 0.99
CA LEU A 34 22.65 3.70 1.59
C LEU A 34 22.34 2.19 1.69
N PHE A 35 21.07 1.84 1.95
CA PHE A 35 20.66 0.44 2.02
C PHE A 35 20.57 -0.21 0.64
N LEU A 36 20.16 0.54 -0.38
CA LEU A 36 20.03 0.06 -1.76
C LEU A 36 21.39 -0.28 -2.37
N GLU A 37 22.40 0.55 -2.14
CA GLU A 37 23.74 0.32 -2.64
C GLU A 37 24.45 -0.88 -1.97
N ALA A 38 24.17 -1.12 -0.70
CA ALA A 38 24.91 -2.10 0.10
C ALA A 38 24.42 -3.55 -0.05
N ASN A 39 23.19 -3.80 -0.58
CA ASN A 39 22.52 -5.11 -0.42
C ASN A 39 21.70 -5.54 -1.65
N ILE A 40 22.25 -5.45 -2.86
CA ILE A 40 21.53 -5.66 -4.14
C ILE A 40 20.86 -7.06 -4.25
N ASP A 41 21.53 -8.13 -3.84
CA ASP A 41 20.98 -9.49 -3.98
C ASP A 41 19.87 -9.78 -2.95
N GLU A 42 20.00 -9.20 -1.77
CA GLU A 42 19.01 -9.29 -0.71
C GLU A 42 17.72 -8.56 -1.09
N LEU A 43 17.83 -7.42 -1.73
CA LEU A 43 16.70 -6.60 -2.16
C LEU A 43 15.83 -7.30 -3.21
N LYS A 44 16.40 -8.16 -4.07
CA LYS A 44 15.61 -8.97 -5.02
C LYS A 44 14.60 -9.87 -4.30
N THR A 45 15.03 -10.52 -3.21
CA THR A 45 14.13 -11.38 -2.43
C THR A 45 13.00 -10.56 -1.78
N LEU A 46 13.32 -9.38 -1.23
CA LEU A 46 12.31 -8.49 -0.65
C LEU A 46 11.31 -8.00 -1.69
N LEU A 47 11.79 -7.64 -2.88
CA LEU A 47 10.96 -7.18 -4.00
C LEU A 47 9.97 -8.28 -4.44
N GLU A 48 10.42 -9.52 -4.61
CA GLU A 48 9.53 -10.64 -4.96
C GLU A 48 8.47 -10.89 -3.88
N VAL A 49 8.86 -10.88 -2.62
CA VAL A 49 7.92 -11.09 -1.50
C VAL A 49 6.93 -9.93 -1.42
N ALA A 50 7.40 -8.69 -1.55
CA ALA A 50 6.53 -7.52 -1.53
C ALA A 50 5.52 -7.55 -2.70
N LEU A 51 5.94 -7.96 -3.90
CA LEU A 51 5.05 -8.10 -5.07
C LEU A 51 3.90 -9.09 -4.80
N ILE A 52 4.19 -10.26 -4.19
CA ILE A 52 3.16 -11.24 -3.82
C ILE A 52 2.22 -10.65 -2.76
N GLN A 53 2.79 -10.04 -1.71
CA GLN A 53 2.02 -9.46 -0.61
C GLN A 53 1.12 -8.31 -1.08
N SER A 54 1.64 -7.40 -1.90
CA SER A 54 0.91 -6.27 -2.47
C SER A 54 -0.23 -6.73 -3.37
N THR A 55 0.05 -7.67 -4.28
CA THR A 55 -0.95 -8.25 -5.17
C THR A 55 -2.08 -8.91 -4.36
N GLY A 56 -1.74 -9.72 -3.36
CA GLY A 56 -2.74 -10.38 -2.52
C GLY A 56 -3.54 -9.39 -1.68
N ALA A 57 -2.88 -8.49 -0.97
CA ALA A 57 -3.51 -7.55 -0.04
C ALA A 57 -4.46 -6.58 -0.75
N SER A 58 -4.02 -5.97 -1.87
CA SER A 58 -4.85 -5.03 -2.62
C SER A 58 -6.14 -5.66 -3.12
N ASN A 59 -6.09 -6.91 -3.58
CA ASN A 59 -7.28 -7.63 -4.03
C ASN A 59 -8.17 -8.06 -2.86
N ARG A 60 -7.61 -8.51 -1.72
CA ARG A 60 -8.41 -8.86 -0.52
C ARG A 60 -9.13 -7.67 0.10
N ILE A 61 -8.56 -6.46 0.04
CA ILE A 61 -9.26 -5.23 0.45
C ILE A 61 -10.58 -5.08 -0.31
N GLU A 62 -10.61 -5.45 -1.59
CA GLU A 62 -11.80 -5.41 -2.46
C GLU A 62 -12.67 -6.69 -2.41
N GLY A 63 -12.35 -7.63 -1.50
CA GLY A 63 -13.11 -8.87 -1.39
C GLY A 63 -12.77 -9.94 -2.44
N ILE A 64 -11.65 -9.80 -3.15
CA ILE A 64 -11.17 -10.73 -4.17
C ILE A 64 -10.13 -11.65 -3.55
N TYR A 65 -10.40 -12.97 -3.55
CA TYR A 65 -9.60 -13.96 -2.83
C TYR A 65 -9.14 -15.09 -3.73
N THR A 66 -7.96 -15.64 -3.38
CA THR A 66 -7.46 -16.95 -3.82
C THR A 66 -6.65 -17.58 -2.67
N THR A 67 -6.23 -18.83 -2.82
CA THR A 67 -5.37 -19.46 -1.80
C THR A 67 -3.94 -18.92 -1.87
N ASP A 68 -3.22 -18.94 -0.75
CA ASP A 68 -1.82 -18.45 -0.70
C ASP A 68 -0.93 -19.16 -1.72
N LYS A 69 -1.08 -20.49 -1.86
CA LYS A 69 -0.35 -21.26 -2.87
C LYS A 69 -0.66 -20.78 -4.28
N ARG A 70 -1.94 -20.54 -4.57
CA ARG A 70 -2.36 -20.12 -5.91
C ARG A 70 -1.94 -18.67 -6.20
N LEU A 71 -1.97 -17.80 -5.21
CA LEU A 71 -1.44 -16.44 -5.30
C LEU A 71 0.05 -16.47 -5.68
N GLU A 72 0.85 -17.33 -5.03
CA GLU A 72 2.26 -17.49 -5.35
C GLU A 72 2.48 -17.99 -6.77
N GLU A 73 1.70 -18.98 -7.25
CA GLU A 73 1.73 -19.47 -8.63
C GLU A 73 1.38 -18.36 -9.64
N LEU A 74 0.33 -17.57 -9.39
CA LEU A 74 -0.09 -16.45 -10.24
C LEU A 74 0.99 -15.37 -10.32
N VAL A 75 1.62 -15.03 -9.19
CA VAL A 75 2.59 -13.93 -9.14
C VAL A 75 3.98 -14.35 -9.63
N ARG A 76 4.55 -15.41 -9.09
CA ARG A 76 5.92 -15.85 -9.43
C ARG A 76 6.01 -16.57 -10.76
N GLN A 77 5.06 -17.49 -11.05
CA GLN A 77 5.11 -18.36 -12.22
C GLN A 77 4.28 -17.81 -13.38
N LYS A 78 3.58 -16.68 -13.17
CA LYS A 78 2.64 -16.10 -14.15
C LYS A 78 1.65 -17.15 -14.68
N ALA A 79 1.17 -18.02 -13.77
CA ALA A 79 0.24 -19.08 -14.12
C ALA A 79 -1.06 -18.50 -14.71
N GLU A 80 -1.66 -19.20 -15.68
CA GLU A 80 -2.92 -18.78 -16.29
C GLU A 80 -4.06 -18.71 -15.27
N PRO A 81 -4.83 -17.62 -15.24
CA PRO A 81 -5.97 -17.46 -14.34
C PRO A 81 -7.13 -18.38 -14.70
N ARG A 82 -7.77 -19.01 -13.71
CA ARG A 82 -8.81 -20.01 -13.88
C ARG A 82 -10.24 -19.47 -13.71
N ASN A 83 -10.38 -18.31 -13.09
CA ASN A 83 -11.66 -17.67 -12.78
C ASN A 83 -11.50 -16.15 -12.71
N ARG A 84 -12.64 -15.44 -12.55
CA ARG A 84 -12.66 -13.98 -12.50
C ARG A 84 -11.73 -13.39 -11.41
N SER A 85 -11.76 -13.93 -10.19
CA SER A 85 -10.91 -13.44 -9.11
C SER A 85 -9.42 -13.55 -9.47
N GLU A 86 -9.00 -14.67 -10.07
CA GLU A 86 -7.62 -14.85 -10.50
C GLU A 86 -7.24 -13.95 -11.69
N GLN A 87 -8.20 -13.65 -12.59
CA GLN A 87 -8.00 -12.67 -13.67
C GLN A 87 -7.73 -11.28 -13.11
N GLU A 88 -8.50 -10.84 -12.14
CA GLU A 88 -8.34 -9.54 -11.48
C GLU A 88 -7.02 -9.47 -10.67
N ILE A 89 -6.63 -10.56 -10.00
CA ILE A 89 -5.34 -10.69 -9.31
C ILE A 89 -4.17 -10.61 -10.33
N SER A 90 -4.29 -11.29 -11.47
CA SER A 90 -3.25 -11.30 -12.50
C SER A 90 -3.10 -9.93 -13.15
N GLY A 91 -4.20 -9.24 -13.44
CA GLY A 91 -4.17 -7.88 -13.95
C GLY A 91 -3.49 -6.90 -12.98
N TYR A 92 -3.83 -6.97 -11.68
CA TYR A 92 -3.17 -6.15 -10.67
C TYR A 92 -1.66 -6.45 -10.58
N ARG A 93 -1.25 -7.73 -10.61
CA ARG A 93 0.16 -8.14 -10.61
C ARG A 93 0.92 -7.55 -11.80
N GLU A 94 0.38 -7.61 -13.03
CA GLU A 94 1.04 -7.06 -14.22
C GLU A 94 1.20 -5.55 -14.09
N GLU A 95 0.14 -4.86 -13.68
CA GLU A 95 0.18 -3.41 -13.54
C GLU A 95 1.16 -2.96 -12.45
N LEU A 96 1.17 -3.64 -11.31
CA LEU A 96 2.14 -3.38 -10.24
C LEU A 96 3.58 -3.62 -10.71
N SER A 97 3.83 -4.68 -11.49
CA SER A 97 5.14 -4.96 -12.07
C SER A 97 5.58 -3.86 -13.04
N THR A 98 4.67 -3.39 -13.90
CA THR A 98 4.92 -2.27 -14.82
C THR A 98 5.29 -0.99 -14.06
N ILE A 99 4.57 -0.67 -12.98
CA ILE A 99 4.89 0.47 -12.12
C ILE A 99 6.28 0.28 -11.47
N HIS A 100 6.58 -0.90 -10.91
CA HIS A 100 7.87 -1.18 -10.30
C HIS A 100 9.06 -0.99 -11.25
N GLU A 101 8.89 -1.36 -12.53
CA GLU A 101 9.95 -1.33 -13.54
C GLU A 101 10.05 0.01 -14.26
N SER A 102 8.92 0.71 -14.46
CA SER A 102 8.81 1.81 -15.41
C SER A 102 8.23 3.11 -14.86
N TYR A 103 8.06 3.26 -13.54
CA TYR A 103 7.44 4.43 -12.91
C TYR A 103 8.03 5.78 -13.36
N GLU A 104 9.31 5.83 -13.71
CA GLU A 104 9.99 7.05 -14.17
C GLU A 104 9.37 7.60 -15.46
N TYR A 105 8.92 6.72 -16.35
CA TYR A 105 8.36 7.03 -17.66
C TYR A 105 6.84 7.21 -17.65
N ILE A 106 6.16 6.87 -16.57
CA ILE A 106 4.71 6.96 -16.45
C ILE A 106 4.32 8.33 -15.88
N ASN A 107 3.70 9.19 -16.68
CA ASN A 107 3.20 10.48 -16.23
C ASN A 107 1.69 10.39 -15.94
N PRO A 108 1.24 10.69 -14.71
CA PRO A 108 -0.14 10.47 -14.26
C PRO A 108 -1.10 11.53 -14.83
N GLY A 109 -1.39 11.45 -16.13
CA GLY A 109 -2.44 12.22 -16.79
C GLY A 109 -3.70 11.38 -17.03
N PRO A 110 -4.83 12.00 -17.45
CA PRO A 110 -6.11 11.30 -17.61
C PRO A 110 -6.02 10.07 -18.53
N ASN A 111 -5.36 10.19 -19.67
CA ASN A 111 -5.20 9.09 -20.62
C ASN A 111 -4.35 7.95 -20.09
N ILE A 112 -3.32 8.26 -19.30
CA ILE A 112 -2.48 7.25 -18.65
C ILE A 112 -3.27 6.54 -17.56
N ILE A 113 -4.06 7.24 -16.77
CA ILE A 113 -4.92 6.63 -15.76
C ILE A 113 -5.95 5.68 -16.41
N LEU A 114 -6.52 6.06 -17.56
CA LEU A 114 -7.38 5.17 -18.35
C LEU A 114 -6.62 3.96 -18.88
N GLN A 115 -5.36 4.14 -19.33
CA GLN A 115 -4.50 3.05 -19.77
C GLN A 115 -4.21 2.07 -18.62
N LEU A 116 -3.74 2.55 -17.46
CA LEU A 116 -3.49 1.74 -16.28
C LEU A 116 -4.75 0.96 -15.85
N HIS A 117 -5.92 1.60 -15.91
CA HIS A 117 -7.18 0.92 -15.62
C HIS A 117 -7.55 -0.14 -16.67
N ARG A 118 -7.24 0.06 -17.95
CA ARG A 118 -7.42 -0.96 -18.99
C ARG A 118 -6.52 -2.16 -18.73
N ASP A 119 -5.26 -1.90 -18.38
CA ASP A 119 -4.26 -2.92 -18.18
C ASP A 119 -4.54 -3.73 -16.89
N LEU A 120 -5.10 -3.10 -15.84
CA LEU A 120 -5.63 -3.76 -14.65
C LEU A 120 -6.69 -4.85 -15.00
N TYR A 121 -7.45 -4.65 -16.08
CA TYR A 121 -8.49 -5.58 -16.53
C TYR A 121 -8.10 -6.40 -17.77
N SER A 122 -6.80 -6.44 -18.13
CA SER A 122 -6.29 -7.12 -19.33
C SER A 122 -6.65 -8.61 -19.41
N TYR A 123 -6.81 -9.28 -18.29
CA TYR A 123 -7.20 -10.69 -18.21
C TYR A 123 -8.72 -10.92 -18.16
N SER A 124 -9.53 -9.88 -17.99
CA SER A 124 -10.98 -10.04 -17.75
C SER A 124 -11.83 -10.18 -19.01
N GLY A 125 -11.22 -10.07 -20.18
CA GLY A 125 -11.92 -10.14 -21.48
C GLY A 125 -12.84 -8.95 -21.77
N GLY A 126 -13.00 -8.59 -23.04
CA GLY A 126 -13.88 -7.49 -23.44
C GLY A 126 -13.34 -6.10 -23.08
N ASN A 127 -14.22 -5.08 -23.07
CA ASN A 127 -13.92 -3.69 -22.75
C ASN A 127 -14.14 -3.37 -21.26
N ALA A 128 -13.70 -4.26 -20.35
CA ALA A 128 -13.96 -4.11 -18.91
C ALA A 128 -13.25 -2.91 -18.27
N GLY A 129 -12.09 -2.49 -18.83
CA GLY A 129 -11.26 -1.39 -18.31
C GLY A 129 -11.04 -0.26 -19.33
N GLY A 130 -10.44 0.84 -18.88
CA GLY A 130 -10.00 1.93 -19.73
C GLY A 130 -11.07 2.95 -20.10
N ASN A 131 -12.23 2.91 -19.45
CA ASN A 131 -13.31 3.86 -19.65
C ASN A 131 -13.78 4.45 -18.33
N TYR A 132 -14.13 5.72 -18.32
CA TYR A 132 -14.83 6.29 -17.18
C TYR A 132 -16.20 5.64 -16.99
N LYS A 133 -16.73 5.75 -15.78
CA LYS A 133 -18.06 5.24 -15.44
C LYS A 133 -19.13 5.85 -16.36
N ASN A 134 -20.10 5.02 -16.70
CA ASN A 134 -21.23 5.39 -17.58
C ASN A 134 -22.55 5.55 -16.82
N SER A 135 -22.54 5.30 -15.53
CA SER A 135 -23.68 5.49 -14.63
C SER A 135 -23.20 6.03 -13.29
N ASP A 136 -24.06 6.76 -12.60
CA ASP A 136 -23.76 7.26 -11.28
C ASP A 136 -23.62 6.09 -10.30
N ASN A 137 -22.62 6.18 -9.43
CA ASN A 137 -22.36 5.21 -8.38
C ASN A 137 -22.49 5.85 -7.00
N VAL A 138 -22.73 5.01 -6.00
CA VAL A 138 -22.82 5.39 -4.59
C VAL A 138 -21.85 4.53 -3.82
N ILE A 139 -21.02 5.14 -2.99
CA ILE A 139 -20.20 4.41 -2.04
C ILE A 139 -21.08 4.16 -0.81
N ALA A 140 -21.46 2.91 -0.60
CA ALA A 140 -22.31 2.48 0.50
C ALA A 140 -21.50 1.81 1.61
N GLU A 141 -21.97 1.94 2.84
CA GLU A 141 -21.54 1.12 3.98
C GLU A 141 -22.72 0.30 4.47
N THR A 142 -22.42 -0.85 5.04
CA THR A 142 -23.43 -1.71 5.68
C THR A 142 -23.31 -1.54 7.19
N ASP A 143 -24.40 -1.12 7.84
CA ASP A 143 -24.43 -0.98 9.29
C ASP A 143 -24.46 -2.36 10.00
N ALA A 144 -24.41 -2.35 11.33
CA ALA A 144 -24.43 -3.57 12.14
C ALA A 144 -25.74 -4.38 11.98
N GLU A 145 -26.81 -3.74 11.56
CA GLU A 145 -28.13 -4.31 11.30
C GLU A 145 -28.28 -4.84 9.87
N GLY A 146 -27.28 -4.64 8.99
CA GLY A 146 -27.26 -5.10 7.60
C GLY A 146 -27.92 -4.13 6.61
N HIS A 147 -28.30 -2.92 7.01
CA HIS A 147 -28.83 -1.91 6.11
C HIS A 147 -27.71 -1.19 5.36
N GLN A 148 -27.93 -0.95 4.08
CA GLN A 148 -27.02 -0.14 3.26
C GLN A 148 -27.33 1.35 3.42
N LYS A 149 -26.32 2.12 3.83
CA LYS A 149 -26.39 3.57 3.91
C LYS A 149 -25.36 4.17 2.95
N ALA A 150 -25.76 5.20 2.19
CA ALA A 150 -24.83 5.95 1.37
C ALA A 150 -23.79 6.65 2.28
N ARG A 151 -22.52 6.29 2.11
CA ARG A 151 -21.39 6.91 2.83
C ARG A 151 -20.89 8.14 2.09
N PHE A 152 -20.82 8.07 0.78
CA PHE A 152 -20.39 9.16 -0.07
C PHE A 152 -21.05 9.03 -1.46
N ILE A 153 -21.40 10.15 -2.07
CA ILE A 153 -21.92 10.23 -3.43
C ILE A 153 -20.80 10.83 -4.31
N PRO A 154 -20.14 10.05 -5.17
CA PRO A 154 -19.10 10.54 -6.05
C PRO A 154 -19.60 11.55 -7.09
N VAL A 155 -18.67 12.14 -7.86
CA VAL A 155 -18.99 12.98 -9.01
C VAL A 155 -19.89 12.22 -10.00
N PRO A 156 -20.95 12.84 -10.55
CA PRO A 156 -21.81 12.19 -11.54
C PRO A 156 -21.04 11.72 -12.79
N ALA A 157 -21.51 10.66 -13.43
CA ALA A 157 -20.82 10.04 -14.56
C ALA A 157 -20.53 11.02 -15.69
N PHE A 158 -21.48 11.89 -16.03
CA PHE A 158 -21.33 12.86 -17.12
C PHE A 158 -20.29 13.96 -16.84
N GLN A 159 -19.98 14.26 -15.56
CA GLN A 159 -18.97 15.23 -15.13
C GLN A 159 -17.60 14.61 -14.90
N THR A 160 -17.53 13.27 -14.81
CA THR A 160 -16.29 12.56 -14.45
C THR A 160 -15.11 12.85 -15.38
N PRO A 161 -15.25 12.92 -16.72
CA PRO A 161 -14.12 13.22 -17.60
C PRO A 161 -13.53 14.61 -17.35
N GLU A 162 -14.37 15.62 -17.12
CA GLU A 162 -13.94 16.99 -16.84
C GLU A 162 -13.25 17.07 -15.47
N ALA A 163 -13.85 16.47 -14.42
CA ALA A 163 -13.27 16.43 -13.08
C ALA A 163 -11.89 15.73 -13.05
N MET A 164 -11.73 14.64 -13.80
CA MET A 164 -10.44 13.95 -13.90
C MET A 164 -9.40 14.78 -14.66
N ASN A 165 -9.81 15.50 -15.71
CA ASN A 165 -8.89 16.38 -16.42
C ASN A 165 -8.43 17.53 -15.52
N GLU A 166 -9.32 18.16 -14.79
CA GLU A 166 -9.03 19.25 -13.85
C GLU A 166 -8.13 18.78 -12.71
N LEU A 167 -8.45 17.63 -12.10
CA LEU A 167 -7.64 17.00 -11.06
C LEU A 167 -6.20 16.78 -11.53
N CYS A 168 -6.01 16.13 -12.69
CA CYS A 168 -4.68 15.80 -13.19
C CYS A 168 -3.90 17.06 -13.61
N THR A 169 -4.54 18.03 -14.23
CA THR A 169 -3.90 19.28 -14.65
C THR A 169 -3.37 20.05 -13.45
N ASN A 170 -4.22 20.30 -12.46
CA ASN A 170 -3.82 21.05 -11.26
C ASN A 170 -2.77 20.29 -10.42
N PHE A 171 -2.87 18.95 -10.38
CA PHE A 171 -1.85 18.14 -9.72
C PHE A 171 -0.49 18.25 -10.41
N LEU A 172 -0.42 18.14 -11.73
CA LEU A 172 0.83 18.22 -12.48
C LEU A 172 1.45 19.62 -12.39
N GLU A 173 0.65 20.69 -12.47
CA GLU A 173 1.12 22.06 -12.25
C GLU A 173 1.71 22.25 -10.86
N ALA A 174 1.06 21.73 -9.82
CA ALA A 174 1.58 21.78 -8.45
C ALA A 174 2.83 20.90 -8.26
N TRP A 175 2.88 19.77 -8.96
CA TRP A 175 4.06 18.88 -8.96
C TRP A 175 5.29 19.58 -9.52
N GLU A 176 5.15 20.28 -10.65
CA GLU A 176 6.23 21.02 -11.31
C GLU A 176 6.62 22.29 -10.55
N ALA A 177 5.63 22.98 -9.97
CA ALA A 177 5.87 24.17 -9.16
C ALA A 177 6.67 23.92 -7.88
N ASP A 178 6.65 22.70 -7.36
CA ASP A 178 7.40 22.21 -6.18
C ASP A 178 7.26 23.09 -4.92
N ARG A 179 6.05 23.60 -4.69
CA ARG A 179 5.73 24.47 -3.54
C ARG A 179 5.11 23.72 -2.38
N ILE A 180 4.62 22.52 -2.63
CA ILE A 180 3.99 21.63 -1.65
C ILE A 180 4.83 20.37 -1.54
N ASP A 181 5.06 19.91 -0.31
CA ASP A 181 5.73 18.62 -0.11
C ASP A 181 5.01 17.51 -0.86
N LYS A 182 5.75 16.69 -1.59
CA LYS A 182 5.18 15.63 -2.46
C LYS A 182 4.36 14.61 -1.68
N LEU A 183 4.70 14.31 -0.41
CA LEU A 183 3.92 13.41 0.44
C LEU A 183 2.51 13.94 0.70
N LEU A 184 2.41 15.26 0.94
CA LEU A 184 1.13 15.93 1.16
C LEU A 184 0.33 16.01 -0.16
N LEU A 185 0.99 16.47 -1.23
CA LEU A 185 0.38 16.63 -2.55
C LEU A 185 -0.19 15.30 -3.07
N ILE A 186 0.58 14.21 -2.98
CA ILE A 186 0.14 12.88 -3.39
C ILE A 186 -1.08 12.43 -2.57
N SER A 187 -1.03 12.60 -1.26
CA SER A 187 -2.13 12.18 -0.38
C SER A 187 -3.43 12.94 -0.68
N MET A 188 -3.34 14.24 -0.96
CA MET A 188 -4.50 15.05 -1.39
C MET A 188 -5.06 14.57 -2.73
N PHE A 189 -4.19 14.36 -3.73
CA PHE A 189 -4.59 13.85 -5.03
C PHE A 189 -5.32 12.50 -4.95
N ILE A 190 -4.81 11.57 -4.14
CA ILE A 190 -5.42 10.25 -3.97
C ILE A 190 -6.80 10.35 -3.30
N LEU A 191 -6.98 11.23 -2.30
CA LEU A 191 -8.30 11.49 -1.73
C LEU A 191 -9.26 12.01 -2.78
N ASP A 192 -8.86 13.03 -3.54
CA ASP A 192 -9.71 13.64 -4.56
C ASP A 192 -10.04 12.66 -5.70
N PHE A 193 -9.09 11.81 -6.11
CA PHE A 193 -9.35 10.71 -7.04
C PHE A 193 -10.42 9.73 -6.50
N LEU A 194 -10.33 9.36 -5.22
CA LEU A 194 -11.31 8.47 -4.58
C LEU A 194 -12.69 9.13 -4.45
N CYS A 195 -12.76 10.45 -4.25
CA CYS A 195 -14.02 11.20 -4.22
C CYS A 195 -14.64 11.37 -5.61
N ILE A 196 -13.85 11.53 -6.67
CA ILE A 196 -14.36 11.50 -8.04
C ILE A 196 -14.89 10.11 -8.37
N HIS A 197 -14.19 9.06 -7.94
CA HIS A 197 -14.53 7.65 -8.16
C HIS A 197 -14.78 7.34 -9.63
N PRO A 198 -13.76 7.50 -10.50
CA PRO A 198 -13.97 7.69 -11.94
C PRO A 198 -14.41 6.44 -12.71
N PHE A 199 -14.33 5.25 -12.11
CA PHE A 199 -14.61 3.99 -12.78
C PHE A 199 -15.87 3.31 -12.22
N ASN A 200 -16.48 2.42 -13.00
CA ASN A 200 -17.57 1.56 -12.51
C ASN A 200 -17.07 0.56 -11.45
N ASP A 201 -15.82 0.08 -11.58
CA ASP A 201 -15.15 -0.83 -10.66
C ASP A 201 -13.63 -0.57 -10.69
N GLY A 202 -12.88 -1.06 -9.68
CA GLY A 202 -11.42 -0.97 -9.63
C GLY A 202 -10.86 0.35 -9.07
N ASN A 203 -11.69 1.29 -8.60
CA ASN A 203 -11.22 2.58 -8.08
C ASN A 203 -10.26 2.44 -6.90
N GLY A 204 -10.53 1.52 -5.97
CA GLY A 204 -9.67 1.26 -4.83
C GLY A 204 -8.31 0.68 -5.24
N ARG A 205 -8.29 -0.29 -6.16
CA ARG A 205 -7.06 -0.87 -6.71
C ARG A 205 -6.25 0.18 -7.47
N MET A 206 -6.91 0.98 -8.31
CA MET A 206 -6.28 2.09 -9.03
C MET A 206 -5.69 3.15 -8.09
N SER A 207 -6.40 3.54 -7.04
CA SER A 207 -5.87 4.51 -6.06
C SER A 207 -4.59 4.00 -5.40
N ARG A 208 -4.49 2.70 -5.06
CA ARG A 208 -3.28 2.11 -4.48
C ARG A 208 -2.13 2.02 -5.50
N LEU A 209 -2.40 1.65 -6.74
CA LEU A 209 -1.40 1.66 -7.82
C LEU A 209 -0.88 3.09 -8.09
N LEU A 210 -1.79 4.07 -8.17
CA LEU A 210 -1.42 5.48 -8.33
C LEU A 210 -0.61 6.01 -7.14
N THR A 211 -0.96 5.59 -5.93
CA THR A 211 -0.18 5.93 -4.72
C THR A 211 1.27 5.46 -4.84
N LEU A 212 1.49 4.19 -5.21
CA LEU A 212 2.84 3.65 -5.40
C LEU A 212 3.58 4.37 -6.52
N LEU A 213 2.94 4.54 -7.69
CA LEU A 213 3.51 5.26 -8.82
C LEU A 213 4.02 6.64 -8.42
N LEU A 214 3.18 7.43 -7.75
CA LEU A 214 3.49 8.79 -7.37
C LEU A 214 4.57 8.86 -6.27
N PHE A 215 4.52 7.97 -5.29
CA PHE A 215 5.58 7.87 -4.28
C PHE A 215 6.93 7.51 -4.90
N TYR A 216 6.96 6.57 -5.86
CA TYR A 216 8.20 6.20 -6.55
C TYR A 216 8.75 7.37 -7.38
N LYS A 217 7.90 8.09 -8.09
CA LYS A 217 8.30 9.31 -8.81
C LYS A 217 8.84 10.41 -7.89
N ALA A 218 8.35 10.47 -6.65
CA ALA A 218 8.87 11.37 -5.62
C ALA A 218 10.13 10.82 -4.90
N GLY A 219 10.60 9.62 -5.29
CA GLY A 219 11.79 8.97 -4.73
C GLY A 219 11.55 8.16 -3.45
N TYR A 220 10.31 7.94 -3.05
CA TYR A 220 9.95 7.09 -1.90
C TYR A 220 9.67 5.67 -2.38
N ILE A 221 10.73 4.88 -2.64
CA ILE A 221 10.61 3.56 -3.28
C ILE A 221 10.45 2.41 -2.29
N VAL A 222 10.24 2.67 -1.02
CA VAL A 222 10.09 1.66 0.04
C VAL A 222 8.99 0.65 -0.28
N GLY A 223 7.93 1.06 -0.98
CA GLY A 223 6.83 0.19 -1.43
C GLY A 223 7.24 -0.94 -2.38
N LYS A 224 8.44 -0.87 -2.99
CA LYS A 224 9.01 -2.00 -3.75
C LYS A 224 9.43 -3.17 -2.86
N TYR A 225 9.78 -2.90 -1.60
CA TYR A 225 10.38 -3.88 -0.68
C TYR A 225 9.49 -4.22 0.51
N VAL A 226 8.48 -3.39 0.76
CA VAL A 226 7.47 -3.59 1.81
C VAL A 226 6.10 -3.31 1.22
N SER A 227 5.18 -4.26 1.33
CA SER A 227 3.81 -4.08 0.82
C SER A 227 3.06 -3.01 1.60
N ILE A 228 2.84 -1.86 0.99
CA ILE A 228 2.01 -0.79 1.51
C ILE A 228 0.55 -1.25 1.61
N GLU A 229 0.07 -2.01 0.63
CA GLU A 229 -1.29 -2.55 0.61
C GLU A 229 -1.56 -3.50 1.77
N MET A 230 -0.57 -4.31 2.18
CA MET A 230 -0.71 -5.16 3.37
C MET A 230 -0.75 -4.34 4.66
N LEU A 231 -0.04 -3.21 4.72
CA LEU A 231 -0.12 -2.28 5.84
C LEU A 231 -1.48 -1.58 5.91
N ILE A 232 -2.14 -1.34 4.77
CA ILE A 232 -3.51 -0.81 4.68
C ILE A 232 -4.53 -1.89 5.05
N GLU A 233 -4.36 -3.13 4.56
CA GLU A 233 -5.29 -4.24 4.79
C GLU A 233 -5.48 -4.55 6.29
N LYS A 234 -4.42 -4.52 7.08
CA LYS A 234 -4.46 -4.86 8.51
C LYS A 234 -5.37 -3.93 9.33
N PRO A 235 -5.25 -2.58 9.22
CA PRO A 235 -6.15 -1.61 9.84
C PRO A 235 -7.18 -1.08 8.82
N LYS A 236 -7.88 -1.96 8.09
CA LYS A 236 -8.81 -1.58 7.01
C LYS A 236 -9.87 -0.58 7.48
N GLU A 237 -10.39 -0.75 8.69
CA GLU A 237 -11.37 0.12 9.30
C GLU A 237 -10.82 1.55 9.43
N THR A 238 -9.62 1.71 9.96
CA THR A 238 -8.97 3.03 10.13
C THR A 238 -8.73 3.74 8.80
N TYR A 239 -8.45 2.96 7.72
CA TYR A 239 -8.37 3.53 6.37
C TYR A 239 -9.69 4.14 5.92
N TYR A 240 -10.79 3.40 6.10
CA TYR A 240 -12.10 3.89 5.69
C TYR A 240 -12.61 5.04 6.58
N GLU A 241 -12.30 5.03 7.89
CA GLU A 241 -12.60 6.14 8.79
C GLU A 241 -11.88 7.43 8.35
N ALA A 242 -10.57 7.34 8.08
CA ALA A 242 -9.79 8.49 7.61
C ALA A 242 -10.29 9.03 6.25
N LEU A 243 -10.68 8.13 5.34
CA LEU A 243 -11.26 8.48 4.05
C LEU A 243 -12.60 9.19 4.23
N GLN A 244 -13.50 8.65 5.06
CA GLN A 244 -14.81 9.22 5.33
C GLN A 244 -14.69 10.60 5.97
N GLU A 245 -13.88 10.74 7.01
CA GLU A 245 -13.68 12.01 7.69
C GLU A 245 -13.15 13.08 6.73
N SER A 246 -12.20 12.72 5.87
CA SER A 246 -11.60 13.67 4.92
C SER A 246 -12.45 13.95 3.69
N SER A 247 -13.47 13.14 3.40
CA SER A 247 -14.40 13.38 2.28
C SER A 247 -15.63 14.22 2.66
N ASN A 248 -15.88 14.47 3.94
CA ASN A 248 -16.99 15.31 4.39
C ASN A 248 -16.86 16.75 3.85
N GLY A 249 -17.92 17.28 3.23
CA GLY A 249 -17.93 18.62 2.61
C GLY A 249 -17.06 18.73 1.35
N TRP A 250 -16.70 17.61 0.71
CA TRP A 250 -15.80 17.59 -0.44
C TRP A 250 -16.37 18.35 -1.64
N HIS A 251 -17.64 18.20 -1.94
CA HIS A 251 -18.31 18.88 -3.05
C HIS A 251 -18.37 20.40 -2.88
N GLU A 252 -18.43 20.87 -1.63
CA GLU A 252 -18.51 22.27 -1.22
C GLU A 252 -17.14 22.94 -1.07
N ASN A 253 -16.03 22.22 -1.29
CA ASN A 253 -14.65 22.63 -0.98
C ASN A 253 -14.41 22.91 0.52
N GLU A 254 -15.16 22.27 1.41
CA GLU A 254 -15.07 22.41 2.86
C GLU A 254 -14.39 21.22 3.54
N ASN A 255 -14.01 20.21 2.76
CA ASN A 255 -13.37 19.01 3.26
C ASN A 255 -11.99 19.29 3.88
N ARG A 256 -11.58 18.39 4.78
CA ARG A 256 -10.30 18.47 5.48
C ARG A 256 -9.45 17.24 5.09
N TYR A 257 -8.30 17.46 4.48
CA TYR A 257 -7.36 16.41 4.09
C TYR A 257 -6.64 15.75 5.28
N GLU A 258 -6.69 16.36 6.46
CA GLU A 258 -5.82 16.06 7.60
C GLU A 258 -5.81 14.58 7.99
N SER A 259 -6.96 13.96 8.21
CA SER A 259 -7.06 12.56 8.68
C SER A 259 -6.50 11.59 7.66
N PHE A 260 -6.81 11.79 6.37
CA PHE A 260 -6.31 10.94 5.30
C PHE A 260 -4.81 11.11 5.07
N VAL A 261 -4.31 12.34 5.11
CA VAL A 261 -2.87 12.64 5.02
C VAL A 261 -2.11 12.01 6.18
N LYS A 262 -2.56 12.18 7.41
CA LYS A 262 -1.95 11.55 8.60
C LYS A 262 -1.92 10.03 8.48
N TYR A 263 -3.01 9.44 8.01
CA TYR A 263 -3.09 8.01 7.79
C TYR A 263 -1.99 7.53 6.81
N TYR A 264 -1.89 8.17 5.62
CA TYR A 264 -0.87 7.79 4.63
C TYR A 264 0.55 8.02 5.13
N LEU A 265 0.83 9.15 5.78
CA LEU A 265 2.15 9.40 6.38
C LEU A 265 2.51 8.31 7.42
N GLY A 266 1.54 7.89 8.24
CA GLY A 266 1.70 6.80 9.21
C GLY A 266 2.02 5.47 8.53
N ILE A 267 1.36 5.14 7.42
CA ILE A 267 1.64 3.94 6.62
C ILE A 267 3.06 3.98 6.03
N ILE A 268 3.49 5.12 5.49
CA ILE A 268 4.84 5.27 4.93
C ILE A 268 5.92 5.16 6.01
N LEU A 269 5.73 5.81 7.16
CA LEU A 269 6.65 5.66 8.30
C LEU A 269 6.77 4.20 8.74
N LYS A 270 5.66 3.50 8.83
CA LYS A 270 5.64 2.08 9.17
C LYS A 270 6.34 1.23 8.11
N ALA A 271 6.15 1.54 6.82
CA ALA A 271 6.85 0.84 5.73
C ALA A 271 8.37 1.01 5.84
N TYR A 272 8.87 2.22 6.11
CA TYR A 272 10.30 2.46 6.32
C TYR A 272 10.84 1.75 7.55
N SER A 273 10.12 1.76 8.67
CA SER A 273 10.51 1.03 9.89
C SER A 273 10.61 -0.48 9.64
N GLU A 274 9.65 -1.06 8.89
CA GLU A 274 9.71 -2.48 8.49
C GLU A 274 10.86 -2.74 7.52
N PHE A 275 11.12 -1.85 6.58
CA PHE A 275 12.22 -1.97 5.62
C PHE A 275 13.57 -1.98 6.32
N GLU A 276 13.84 -1.03 7.20
CA GLU A 276 15.07 -0.96 7.98
C GLU A 276 15.28 -2.25 8.80
N GLY A 277 14.25 -2.72 9.49
CA GLY A 277 14.29 -3.99 10.22
C GLY A 277 14.63 -5.19 9.32
N ARG A 278 14.00 -5.28 8.13
CA ARG A 278 14.29 -6.36 7.17
C ARG A 278 15.72 -6.30 6.64
N VAL A 279 16.23 -5.12 6.31
CA VAL A 279 17.62 -4.93 5.82
C VAL A 279 18.63 -5.27 6.91
N GLU A 280 18.40 -4.87 8.15
CA GLU A 280 19.29 -5.20 9.26
C GLU A 280 19.39 -6.73 9.48
N HIS A 281 18.27 -7.44 9.35
CA HIS A 281 18.26 -8.91 9.42
C HIS A 281 18.95 -9.56 8.22
N LEU A 282 18.93 -8.93 7.05
CA LEU A 282 19.61 -9.45 5.86
C LEU A 282 21.13 -9.31 5.96
N LYS A 283 21.66 -8.30 6.65
CA LYS A 283 23.11 -8.17 6.96
C LYS A 283 23.65 -9.38 7.73
N ASN A 284 22.78 -10.09 8.44
CA ASN A 284 23.11 -11.33 9.16
C ASN A 284 22.99 -12.60 8.28
N ARG A 285 22.98 -12.48 6.96
CA ARG A 285 22.77 -13.62 6.02
C ARG A 285 23.93 -14.63 5.99
N SER A 286 25.10 -14.30 6.48
CA SER A 286 26.18 -15.25 6.77
C SER A 286 25.82 -16.26 7.88
N LEU A 287 24.78 -15.94 8.67
CA LEU A 287 24.24 -16.82 9.69
C LEU A 287 23.26 -17.85 9.08
N SER A 288 23.21 -19.03 9.67
CA SER A 288 22.19 -20.03 9.31
C SER A 288 20.77 -19.47 9.56
N LYS A 289 19.75 -20.02 8.86
CA LYS A 289 18.35 -19.62 9.07
C LYS A 289 17.91 -19.65 10.54
N PRO A 290 18.26 -20.69 11.35
CA PRO A 290 18.01 -20.68 12.79
C PRO A 290 18.72 -19.55 13.54
N ASP A 291 19.97 -19.25 13.21
CA ASP A 291 20.72 -18.17 13.88
C ASP A 291 20.17 -16.80 13.54
N ARG A 292 19.65 -16.59 12.33
CA ARG A 292 18.94 -15.37 11.94
C ARG A 292 17.66 -15.18 12.77
N ILE A 293 16.87 -16.24 12.96
CA ILE A 293 15.68 -16.19 13.82
C ILE A 293 16.08 -15.85 15.25
N LYS A 294 17.18 -16.41 15.72
CA LYS A 294 17.75 -16.12 17.04
C LYS A 294 18.15 -14.65 17.17
N ALA A 295 18.86 -14.10 16.20
CA ALA A 295 19.24 -12.69 16.14
C ALA A 295 18.03 -11.74 16.16
N VAL A 296 16.94 -12.10 15.45
CA VAL A 296 15.67 -11.35 15.50
C VAL A 296 15.10 -11.30 16.92
N ILE A 297 15.13 -12.43 17.63
CA ILE A 297 14.64 -12.52 19.01
C ILE A 297 15.53 -11.71 19.95
N ASP A 298 16.85 -11.76 19.76
CA ASP A 298 17.84 -11.07 20.59
C ASP A 298 17.75 -9.55 20.49
N ASN A 299 17.46 -9.05 19.30
CA ASN A 299 17.32 -7.61 19.03
C ASN A 299 15.94 -7.05 19.44
N LYS A 300 14.97 -7.91 19.76
CA LYS A 300 13.64 -7.46 20.17
C LYS A 300 13.58 -7.23 21.68
N VAL A 301 13.27 -6.03 22.10
CA VAL A 301 12.95 -5.73 23.49
C VAL A 301 11.54 -6.25 23.80
N GLY A 302 11.46 -7.26 24.69
CA GLY A 302 10.21 -7.85 25.14
C GLY A 302 9.73 -9.03 24.29
N LYS A 303 8.41 -9.17 24.18
CA LYS A 303 7.76 -10.32 23.53
C LYS A 303 7.78 -10.19 21.99
N ILE A 304 8.14 -11.27 21.29
CA ILE A 304 7.99 -11.38 19.83
C ILE A 304 7.05 -12.54 19.48
N THR A 305 6.23 -12.36 18.45
CA THR A 305 5.32 -13.39 17.93
C THR A 305 5.93 -14.12 16.73
N LYS A 306 5.45 -15.34 16.45
CA LYS A 306 5.80 -16.06 15.22
C LYS A 306 5.50 -15.23 13.95
N LYS A 307 4.41 -14.48 13.96
CA LYS A 307 4.01 -13.62 12.84
C LYS A 307 5.04 -12.52 12.61
N GLU A 308 5.48 -11.82 13.66
CA GLU A 308 6.52 -10.79 13.55
C GLU A 308 7.84 -11.38 13.03
N ILE A 309 8.25 -12.57 13.49
CA ILE A 309 9.45 -13.24 12.97
C ILE A 309 9.32 -13.53 11.47
N MET A 310 8.16 -13.99 11.01
CA MET A 310 7.92 -14.26 9.59
C MET A 310 7.87 -12.96 8.75
N GLU A 311 7.40 -11.87 9.33
CA GLU A 311 7.41 -10.54 8.68
C GLU A 311 8.84 -9.99 8.55
N LEU A 312 9.68 -10.20 9.55
CA LEU A 312 11.10 -9.78 9.55
C LEU A 312 12.01 -10.68 8.71
N CYS A 313 11.68 -11.97 8.60
CA CYS A 313 12.43 -12.95 7.82
C CYS A 313 11.55 -13.59 6.73
N PRO A 314 11.08 -12.85 5.73
CA PRO A 314 10.10 -13.34 4.75
C PRO A 314 10.65 -14.45 3.82
N ASP A 315 11.96 -14.60 3.73
CA ASP A 315 12.65 -15.65 3.00
C ASP A 315 12.79 -16.99 3.78
N ILE A 316 12.39 -17.01 5.05
CA ILE A 316 12.41 -18.22 5.89
C ILE A 316 11.01 -18.83 5.94
N SER A 317 10.91 -20.11 5.54
CA SER A 317 9.61 -20.79 5.52
C SER A 317 9.00 -20.92 6.93
N LYS A 318 7.68 -20.89 7.03
CA LYS A 318 6.93 -21.08 8.28
C LYS A 318 7.37 -22.32 9.05
N VAL A 319 7.60 -23.43 8.34
CA VAL A 319 8.06 -24.70 8.92
C VAL A 319 9.42 -24.54 9.60
N THR A 320 10.35 -23.82 8.97
CA THR A 320 11.67 -23.56 9.54
C THR A 320 11.56 -22.66 10.78
N VAL A 321 10.72 -21.63 10.75
CA VAL A 321 10.47 -20.76 11.91
C VAL A 321 9.91 -21.58 13.08
N GLU A 322 8.88 -22.40 12.85
CA GLU A 322 8.25 -23.23 13.89
C GLU A 322 9.22 -24.24 14.50
N ARG A 323 10.04 -24.90 13.66
CA ARG A 323 11.07 -25.82 14.14
C ARG A 323 12.11 -25.12 15.01
N THR A 324 12.65 -24.00 14.54
CA THR A 324 13.65 -23.22 15.27
C THR A 324 13.10 -22.72 16.61
N LEU A 325 11.90 -22.16 16.63
CA LEU A 325 11.27 -21.74 17.89
C LEU A 325 11.09 -22.89 18.87
N THR A 326 10.72 -24.07 18.38
CA THR A 326 10.61 -25.27 19.20
C THR A 326 11.96 -25.70 19.81
N GLU A 327 13.02 -25.65 19.00
CA GLU A 327 14.39 -25.96 19.45
C GLU A 327 14.90 -24.93 20.46
N LEU A 328 14.67 -23.64 20.24
CA LEU A 328 15.06 -22.57 21.17
C LEU A 328 14.31 -22.64 22.52
N VAL A 329 13.04 -23.03 22.51
CA VAL A 329 12.29 -23.30 23.75
C VAL A 329 12.84 -24.51 24.48
N LYS A 330 13.13 -25.61 23.78
CA LYS A 330 13.71 -26.85 24.38
C LYS A 330 15.10 -26.60 24.97
N SER A 331 15.90 -25.74 24.36
CA SER A 331 17.23 -25.37 24.87
C SER A 331 17.19 -24.37 26.02
N GLY A 332 16.02 -23.89 26.43
CA GLY A 332 15.90 -22.86 27.47
C GLY A 332 16.39 -21.47 27.04
N TYR A 333 16.59 -21.25 25.75
CA TYR A 333 17.04 -19.94 25.22
C TYR A 333 15.94 -18.90 25.21
N ILE A 334 14.70 -19.33 24.95
CA ILE A 334 13.49 -18.50 24.99
C ILE A 334 12.39 -19.19 25.81
N ALA A 335 11.51 -18.36 26.38
CA ALA A 335 10.27 -18.83 27.00
C ALA A 335 9.07 -18.52 26.12
N LYS A 336 8.14 -19.49 26.06
CA LYS A 336 6.83 -19.28 25.42
C LYS A 336 5.88 -18.57 26.38
N VAL A 337 5.29 -17.45 25.99
CA VAL A 337 4.39 -16.64 26.80
C VAL A 337 3.04 -16.50 26.10
N GLY A 338 1.95 -16.73 26.84
CA GLY A 338 0.58 -16.70 26.31
C GLY A 338 0.18 -18.01 25.63
N ALA A 339 -1.08 -18.06 25.15
CA ALA A 339 -1.66 -19.24 24.51
C ALA A 339 -2.44 -18.84 23.25
N GLY A 340 -2.63 -19.78 22.34
CA GLY A 340 -3.40 -19.60 21.11
C GLY A 340 -2.80 -18.51 20.21
N PRO A 341 -3.62 -17.65 19.57
CA PRO A 341 -3.15 -16.57 18.68
C PRO A 341 -2.25 -15.54 19.36
N ALA A 342 -2.37 -15.39 20.70
CA ALA A 342 -1.59 -14.44 21.48
C ALA A 342 -0.23 -15.01 21.94
N THR A 343 0.15 -16.20 21.48
CA THR A 343 1.44 -16.82 21.80
C THR A 343 2.59 -15.95 21.30
N GLY A 344 3.54 -15.67 22.20
CA GLY A 344 4.80 -15.04 21.86
C GLY A 344 5.97 -15.70 22.58
N TYR A 345 7.13 -15.22 22.28
CA TYR A 345 8.40 -15.72 22.79
C TYR A 345 9.20 -14.56 23.38
N VAL A 346 9.84 -14.80 24.50
CA VAL A 346 10.73 -13.85 25.16
C VAL A 346 12.06 -14.52 25.41
N ARG A 347 13.15 -13.78 25.31
CA ARG A 347 14.47 -14.25 25.70
C ARG A 347 14.52 -14.43 27.21
N ILE A 348 15.11 -15.55 27.68
CA ILE A 348 15.35 -15.82 29.08
C ILE A 348 16.69 -15.24 29.50
#